data_e8b2aa7c19cf6e95a5fd52f12b2bd2f1
#
_entry.id   e8b2aa7c19cf6e95a5fd52f12b2bd2f1
#
_cell.length_a   1.000
_cell.length_b   1.000
_cell.length_c   1.000
_cell.angle_alpha   90.00
_cell.angle_beta   90.00
_cell.angle_gamma   90.00
#
_symmetry.space_group_name_H-M   'P 1'
#
loop_
_entity.id
_entity.type
_entity.pdbx_description
1 polymer ?
#
loop_
_entity_poly.entity_id
_entity_poly.type
_entity_poly.pdbx_seq_one_letter_code
_entity_poly.pdbx_strand_id
1 'polypeptide(L)'
;HLQRRRQRQMCIRDSYNLKMTKEDLKNKDWESILDEDAYQVTRCFATEAPYSGKFLDNKKEGTYICICCKKELFSSSTKYNSGCGWPSFFQPIDEACITEYKDSSHGMIRTEVRCSDCDSHLGHVFDDGPPPTFLRYCINSLSLDFNERK
;
A
#
# COMPACT_ATOMS: atom_id res chain seq x y z
N HIS A 1 15.71 -27.84 -22.97
CA HIS A 1 16.06 -27.30 -22.75
C HIS A 1 15.84 -26.96 -23.01
N LEU A 2 15.43 -27.03 -22.67
CA LEU A 2 15.53 -26.33 -22.48
C LEU A 2 15.08 -26.15 -22.44
N GLN A 3 14.77 -25.85 -21.83
CA GLN A 3 14.63 -25.48 -21.34
C GLN A 3 14.50 -25.61 -21.07
N ARG A 4 14.00 -25.91 -20.91
CA ARG A 4 14.18 -25.77 -20.40
C ARG A 4 14.16 -25.52 -20.22
N ARG A 5 13.88 -26.00 -20.26
CA ARG A 5 14.08 -25.57 -19.89
C ARG A 5 13.58 -24.93 -19.67
N ARG A 6 13.08 -24.94 -19.45
CA ARG A 6 12.89 -24.20 -19.12
C ARG A 6 12.47 -24.10 -18.55
N GLN A 7 12.33 -24.29 -18.32
CA GLN A 7 12.26 -23.89 -17.73
C GLN A 7 12.45 -23.83 -17.16
N ARG A 8 12.34 -24.53 -17.25
CA ARG A 8 12.79 -24.28 -16.74
C ARG A 8 12.87 -23.75 -16.43
N GLN A 9 12.65 -23.97 -16.42
CA GLN A 9 12.92 -23.18 -16.12
C GLN A 9 12.55 -22.65 -15.59
N MET A 10 12.18 -22.57 -15.14
CA MET A 10 12.07 -21.83 -14.63
C MET A 10 12.09 -21.75 -13.92
N CYS A 11 12.33 -22.14 -13.80
CA CYS A 11 12.66 -21.75 -13.15
C CYS A 11 13.22 -21.49 -12.73
N ILE A 12 13.37 -21.56 -12.85
CA ILE A 12 13.96 -21.09 -12.39
C ILE A 12 14.15 -20.62 -12.04
N ARG A 13 13.85 -20.50 -11.90
CA ARG A 13 13.98 -19.85 -11.53
C ARG A 13 13.85 -19.58 -10.88
N ASP A 14 13.52 -19.90 -10.56
CA ASP A 14 13.51 -19.41 -9.82
C ASP A 14 13.92 -19.27 -9.33
N SER A 15 13.94 -19.82 -9.34
CA SER A 15 14.47 -19.46 -8.83
C SER A 15 15.24 -18.74 -8.65
N TYR A 16 15.74 -19.02 -9.10
CA TYR A 16 16.22 -18.12 -8.71
C TYR A 16 15.43 -17.12 -8.50
N ASN A 17 15.19 -17.10 -7.98
CA ASN A 17 14.39 -16.28 -7.43
C ASN A 17 14.82 -14.95 -7.37
N LEU A 18 14.67 -14.37 -8.37
CA LEU A 18 15.00 -13.01 -8.46
C LEU A 18 13.96 -12.23 -7.76
N LYS A 19 14.27 -11.86 -6.54
CA LYS A 19 13.51 -10.81 -5.91
C LYS A 19 13.74 -9.55 -6.69
N MET A 20 12.68 -8.91 -7.09
CA MET A 20 12.77 -7.61 -7.70
C MET A 20 13.33 -6.61 -6.68
N THR A 21 14.26 -5.78 -7.11
CA THR A 21 14.80 -4.73 -6.26
C THR A 21 13.78 -3.60 -6.14
N LYS A 22 14.00 -2.68 -5.20
CA LYS A 22 13.15 -1.48 -5.10
C LYS A 22 13.13 -0.71 -6.41
N GLU A 23 14.28 -0.59 -7.06
CA GLU A 23 14.36 0.11 -8.35
C GLU A 23 13.52 -0.59 -9.41
N ASP A 24 13.57 -1.91 -9.47
CA ASP A 24 12.77 -2.68 -10.41
C ASP A 24 11.29 -2.47 -10.17
N LEU A 25 10.88 -2.46 -8.90
CA LEU A 25 9.48 -2.25 -8.54
C LEU A 25 9.03 -0.83 -8.86
N LYS A 26 9.88 0.17 -8.64
CA LYS A 26 9.53 1.55 -8.96
C LYS A 26 9.36 1.77 -10.46
N ASN A 27 10.19 1.09 -11.25
CA ASN A 27 10.25 1.30 -12.69
C ASN A 27 9.36 0.37 -13.51
N LYS A 28 8.60 -0.48 -12.83
CA LYS A 28 7.69 -1.39 -13.51
C LYS A 28 6.57 -0.60 -14.20
N ASP A 29 6.04 -1.16 -15.27
CA ASP A 29 4.98 -0.49 -16.05
C ASP A 29 3.63 -0.62 -15.33
N TRP A 30 3.48 0.13 -14.25
CA TRP A 30 2.27 0.07 -13.43
C TRP A 30 1.05 0.60 -14.17
N GLU A 31 1.24 1.50 -15.13
CA GLU A 31 0.14 2.06 -15.90
C GLU A 31 -0.62 0.98 -16.65
N SER A 32 0.08 -0.03 -17.17
CA SER A 32 -0.55 -1.12 -17.89
C SER A 32 -1.07 -2.22 -16.98
N ILE A 33 -0.62 -2.27 -15.73
CA ILE A 33 -0.98 -3.32 -14.77
C ILE A 33 -2.16 -2.94 -13.90
N LEU A 34 -2.22 -1.67 -13.47
CA LEU A 34 -3.22 -1.18 -12.55
C LEU A 34 -4.40 -0.55 -13.28
N ASP A 35 -5.55 -0.54 -12.62
CA ASP A 35 -6.66 0.29 -13.08
C ASP A 35 -6.24 1.75 -13.05
N GLU A 36 -6.85 2.59 -13.88
CA GLU A 36 -6.48 3.99 -14.01
C GLU A 36 -6.49 4.71 -12.66
N ASP A 37 -7.54 4.51 -11.87
CA ASP A 37 -7.67 5.18 -10.58
C ASP A 37 -6.57 4.77 -9.61
N ALA A 38 -6.25 3.48 -9.57
CA ALA A 38 -5.18 2.98 -8.70
C ALA A 38 -3.82 3.50 -9.16
N TYR A 39 -3.61 3.59 -10.46
CA TYR A 39 -2.37 4.14 -11.00
C TYR A 39 -2.20 5.60 -10.60
N GLN A 40 -3.28 6.40 -10.74
CA GLN A 40 -3.22 7.82 -10.40
C GLN A 40 -2.87 8.01 -8.91
N VAL A 41 -3.46 7.22 -8.03
CA VAL A 41 -3.20 7.36 -6.59
C VAL A 41 -1.79 6.88 -6.24
N THR A 42 -1.41 5.68 -6.70
CA THR A 42 -0.16 5.06 -6.24
C THR A 42 1.09 5.63 -6.89
N ARG A 43 0.98 6.03 -8.15
CA ARG A 43 2.15 6.45 -8.94
C ARG A 43 2.14 7.93 -9.27
N CYS A 44 0.98 8.56 -9.31
CA CYS A 44 0.86 9.98 -9.62
C CYS A 44 0.46 10.81 -8.40
N PHE A 45 0.44 10.22 -7.22
CA PHE A 45 0.21 10.90 -5.94
C PHE A 45 -1.16 11.57 -5.84
N ALA A 46 -2.15 11.06 -6.56
CA ALA A 46 -3.51 11.54 -6.43
C ALA A 46 -4.13 11.02 -5.13
N THR A 47 -5.24 11.62 -4.73
CA THR A 47 -6.00 11.21 -3.56
C THR A 47 -7.40 10.81 -4.01
N GLU A 48 -7.89 9.67 -3.54
CA GLU A 48 -9.27 9.29 -3.85
C GLU A 48 -10.25 10.22 -3.15
N ALA A 49 -11.46 10.34 -3.69
CA ALA A 49 -12.48 11.18 -3.08
C ALA A 49 -12.86 10.62 -1.70
N PRO A 50 -13.13 11.48 -0.71
CA PRO A 50 -13.54 11.00 0.62
C PRO A 50 -14.84 10.20 0.51
N TYR A 51 -14.95 9.17 1.32
CA TYR A 51 -16.10 8.26 1.38
C TYR A 51 -16.33 7.44 0.11
N SER A 52 -15.37 7.42 -0.83
CA SER A 52 -15.50 6.66 -2.06
C SER A 52 -14.79 5.31 -2.04
N GLY A 53 -13.93 5.07 -1.06
CA GLY A 53 -13.07 3.88 -1.05
C GLY A 53 -13.81 2.61 -0.66
N LYS A 54 -13.53 1.52 -1.38
CA LYS A 54 -14.22 0.25 -1.15
C LYS A 54 -13.90 -0.38 0.20
N PHE A 55 -12.78 0.01 0.82
CA PHE A 55 -12.39 -0.55 2.11
C PHE A 55 -12.75 0.34 3.31
N LEU A 56 -13.38 1.50 3.05
CA LEU A 56 -13.72 2.42 4.13
C LEU A 56 -14.55 1.72 5.22
N ASP A 57 -15.58 1.01 4.83
CA ASP A 57 -16.48 0.33 5.75
C ASP A 57 -16.21 -1.16 5.87
N ASN A 58 -15.09 -1.64 5.36
CA ASN A 58 -14.74 -3.05 5.43
C ASN A 58 -14.41 -3.44 6.87
N LYS A 59 -15.16 -4.38 7.43
CA LYS A 59 -14.98 -4.85 8.82
C LYS A 59 -14.55 -6.31 8.88
N LYS A 60 -14.23 -6.91 7.75
CA LYS A 60 -13.75 -8.29 7.72
C LYS A 60 -12.35 -8.38 8.30
N GLU A 61 -12.03 -9.53 8.85
CA GLU A 61 -10.71 -9.78 9.40
C GLU A 61 -9.76 -10.20 8.30
N GLY A 62 -8.58 -9.61 8.28
CA GLY A 62 -7.58 -9.93 7.29
C GLY A 62 -6.46 -8.92 7.28
N THR A 63 -5.73 -8.94 6.18
CA THR A 63 -4.54 -8.11 5.99
C THR A 63 -4.72 -7.21 4.77
N TYR A 64 -4.42 -5.93 4.92
CA TYR A 64 -4.39 -4.98 3.81
C TYR A 64 -3.00 -4.95 3.24
N ILE A 65 -2.90 -5.16 1.93
CA ILE A 65 -1.62 -5.26 1.23
C ILE A 65 -1.51 -4.16 0.18
N CYS A 66 -0.28 -3.86 -0.25
CA CYS A 66 -0.05 -2.89 -1.31
C CYS A 66 -0.65 -3.42 -2.62
N ILE A 67 -1.43 -2.58 -3.30
CA ILE A 67 -2.05 -2.98 -4.58
C ILE A 67 -0.99 -3.27 -5.64
N CYS A 68 0.17 -2.62 -5.54
CA CYS A 68 1.26 -2.79 -6.49
C CYS A 68 2.08 -4.05 -6.21
N CYS A 69 2.83 -4.07 -5.11
CA CYS A 69 3.81 -5.13 -4.86
C CYS A 69 3.31 -6.22 -3.91
N LYS A 70 2.10 -6.08 -3.39
CA LYS A 70 1.46 -7.07 -2.50
C LYS A 70 2.12 -7.21 -1.13
N LYS A 71 2.93 -6.23 -0.73
CA LYS A 71 3.52 -6.23 0.61
C LYS A 71 2.43 -6.04 1.66
N GLU A 72 2.50 -6.78 2.76
CA GLU A 72 1.56 -6.62 3.87
C GLU A 72 1.83 -5.29 4.58
N LEU A 73 0.79 -4.50 4.74
CA LEU A 73 0.93 -3.13 5.26
C LEU A 73 0.17 -2.91 6.57
N PHE A 74 -1.11 -3.31 6.62
CA PHE A 74 -1.95 -3.05 7.79
C PHE A 74 -2.81 -4.27 8.11
N SER A 75 -3.06 -4.48 9.38
CA SER A 75 -3.97 -5.53 9.84
C SER A 75 -5.34 -4.92 10.12
N SER A 76 -6.38 -5.70 9.87
CA SER A 76 -7.74 -5.30 10.22
C SER A 76 -7.89 -4.99 11.71
N SER A 77 -7.03 -5.58 12.55
CA SER A 77 -7.09 -5.36 13.99
C SER A 77 -6.74 -3.93 14.41
N THR A 78 -6.06 -3.18 13.55
CA THR A 78 -5.69 -1.78 13.84
C THR A 78 -6.56 -0.78 13.08
N LYS A 79 -7.50 -1.26 12.27
CA LYS A 79 -8.42 -0.40 11.52
C LYS A 79 -9.51 0.13 12.44
N TYR A 80 -9.85 1.39 12.30
CA TYR A 80 -10.91 2.00 13.10
C TYR A 80 -11.62 3.07 12.29
N ASN A 81 -12.81 3.47 12.75
CA ASN A 81 -13.59 4.50 12.09
C ASN A 81 -13.21 5.87 12.67
N SER A 82 -12.43 6.64 11.91
CA SER A 82 -12.02 7.98 12.33
C SER A 82 -12.97 9.07 11.85
N GLY A 83 -13.88 8.75 10.93
CA GLY A 83 -14.79 9.74 10.36
C GLY A 83 -14.16 10.63 9.31
N CYS A 84 -12.90 10.36 8.91
CA CYS A 84 -12.19 11.25 7.98
C CYS A 84 -12.52 10.99 6.51
N GLY A 85 -13.23 9.92 6.19
CA GLY A 85 -13.61 9.62 4.81
C GLY A 85 -12.68 8.65 4.09
N TRP A 86 -11.63 8.19 4.76
CA TRP A 86 -10.68 7.20 4.22
C TRP A 86 -10.43 6.12 5.25
N PRO A 87 -10.03 4.89 4.81
CA PRO A 87 -9.64 3.86 5.74
C PRO A 87 -8.58 4.36 6.70
N SER A 88 -8.77 4.11 7.99
CA SER A 88 -7.87 4.61 9.03
C SER A 88 -7.35 3.48 9.88
N PHE A 89 -6.05 3.55 10.21
CA PHE A 89 -5.37 2.56 11.02
C PHE A 89 -4.53 3.30 12.07
N PHE A 90 -4.36 2.70 13.26
CA PHE A 90 -3.53 3.37 14.26
C PHE A 90 -2.08 2.89 14.24
N GLN A 91 -1.75 1.84 13.49
CA GLN A 91 -0.36 1.43 13.29
C GLN A 91 -0.25 0.47 12.09
N PRO A 92 0.92 0.43 11.43
CA PRO A 92 1.17 -0.58 10.40
C PRO A 92 1.49 -1.93 11.04
N ILE A 93 1.53 -2.99 10.23
CA ILE A 93 1.92 -4.33 10.70
C ILE A 93 3.34 -4.28 11.26
N ASP A 94 4.23 -3.55 10.58
CA ASP A 94 5.62 -3.39 10.98
C ASP A 94 6.04 -2.00 10.49
N GLU A 95 6.74 -1.25 11.33
CA GLU A 95 7.20 0.09 10.93
C GLU A 95 8.10 0.04 9.69
N ALA A 96 8.77 -1.08 9.46
CA ALA A 96 9.64 -1.26 8.29
C ALA A 96 8.87 -1.41 6.98
N CYS A 97 7.55 -1.64 7.02
CA CYS A 97 6.78 -1.84 5.78
C CYS A 97 6.35 -0.53 5.12
N ILE A 98 6.53 0.59 5.79
CA ILE A 98 6.19 1.90 5.25
C ILE A 98 7.38 2.83 5.36
N THR A 99 7.40 3.87 4.50
CA THR A 99 8.38 4.94 4.54
C THR A 99 7.64 6.26 4.62
N GLU A 100 8.14 7.18 5.44
CA GLU A 100 7.51 8.48 5.63
C GLU A 100 8.30 9.55 4.90
N TYR A 101 7.57 10.48 4.28
CA TYR A 101 8.15 11.59 3.54
C TYR A 101 7.43 12.87 3.94
N LYS A 102 8.16 13.97 3.97
CA LYS A 102 7.55 15.28 4.21
C LYS A 102 6.80 15.72 2.95
N ASP A 103 5.54 16.07 3.10
CA ASP A 103 4.70 16.56 2.01
C ASP A 103 4.27 17.99 2.31
N SER A 104 4.75 18.93 1.53
CA SER A 104 4.42 20.35 1.70
C SER A 104 3.48 20.86 0.61
N SER A 105 2.84 19.95 -0.13
CA SER A 105 1.88 20.33 -1.17
C SER A 105 0.62 20.99 -0.58
N HIS A 106 -0.13 21.69 -1.41
CA HIS A 106 -1.40 22.34 -1.04
C HIS A 106 -1.27 23.34 0.13
N GLY A 107 -0.09 23.90 0.32
CA GLY A 107 0.13 24.89 1.40
C GLY A 107 0.12 24.29 2.80
N MET A 108 0.16 22.97 2.93
CA MET A 108 0.16 22.28 4.21
C MET A 108 1.45 21.48 4.37
N ILE A 109 1.85 21.26 5.63
CA ILE A 109 2.96 20.36 5.91
C ILE A 109 2.36 19.11 6.54
N ARG A 110 2.50 17.98 5.82
CA ARG A 110 1.97 16.69 6.27
C ARG A 110 3.05 15.64 6.13
N THR A 111 2.82 14.47 6.73
CA THR A 111 3.71 13.32 6.58
C THR A 111 3.06 12.32 5.65
N GLU A 112 3.64 12.15 4.47
CA GLU A 112 3.18 11.18 3.48
C GLU A 112 3.69 9.79 3.84
N VAL A 113 2.86 8.77 3.60
CA VAL A 113 3.21 7.37 3.85
C VAL A 113 3.25 6.64 2.51
N ARG A 114 4.34 5.92 2.26
CA ARG A 114 4.52 5.11 1.06
C ARG A 114 4.91 3.69 1.42
N CYS A 115 4.64 2.77 0.50
CA CYS A 115 5.10 1.39 0.63
C CYS A 115 6.63 1.36 0.59
N SER A 116 7.26 0.69 1.56
CA SER A 116 8.73 0.66 1.63
C SER A 116 9.37 -0.13 0.49
N ASP A 117 8.63 -1.06 -0.14
CA ASP A 117 9.18 -1.90 -1.20
C ASP A 117 9.07 -1.27 -2.58
N CYS A 118 7.93 -0.70 -2.93
CA CYS A 118 7.71 -0.19 -4.30
C CYS A 118 7.48 1.32 -4.35
N ASP A 119 7.51 1.98 -3.20
CA ASP A 119 7.34 3.43 -3.08
C ASP A 119 5.98 3.95 -3.55
N SER A 120 4.95 3.08 -3.57
CA SER A 120 3.61 3.54 -3.94
C SER A 120 3.07 4.49 -2.88
N HIS A 121 2.40 5.55 -3.33
CA HIS A 121 1.75 6.48 -2.42
C HIS A 121 0.56 5.81 -1.75
N LEU A 122 0.56 5.77 -0.42
CA LEU A 122 -0.53 5.15 0.34
C LEU A 122 -1.47 6.19 0.92
N GLY A 123 -0.93 7.22 1.52
CA GLY A 123 -1.70 8.26 2.17
C GLY A 123 -0.84 9.11 3.07
N HIS A 124 -1.38 9.47 4.22
CA HIS A 124 -0.69 10.34 5.17
C HIS A 124 -0.91 9.84 6.59
N VAL A 125 -0.01 10.21 7.49
CA VAL A 125 -0.15 9.91 8.92
C VAL A 125 -0.26 11.21 9.70
N PHE A 126 -1.16 11.21 10.68
CA PHE A 126 -1.44 12.36 11.54
C PHE A 126 -1.30 11.92 13.01
N ASP A 127 -1.13 12.89 13.91
CA ASP A 127 -0.92 12.62 15.34
C ASP A 127 -2.21 12.74 16.16
N ASP A 128 -3.35 12.61 15.53
CA ASP A 128 -4.66 12.75 16.15
C ASP A 128 -5.42 11.41 16.22
N GLY A 129 -4.71 10.32 16.42
CA GLY A 129 -5.29 8.98 16.49
C GLY A 129 -5.54 8.48 17.89
N PRO A 130 -6.07 7.25 18.01
CA PRO A 130 -6.38 6.65 19.30
C PRO A 130 -5.14 6.01 19.94
N PRO A 131 -5.21 5.71 21.26
CA PRO A 131 -4.16 4.88 21.83
C PRO A 131 -4.11 3.51 21.14
N PRO A 132 -2.99 2.80 21.15
CA PRO A 132 -1.77 3.09 21.92
C PRO A 132 -0.79 4.03 21.23
N THR A 133 -0.93 4.27 19.92
CA THR A 133 0.06 5.07 19.19
C THR A 133 -0.27 6.54 19.12
N PHE A 134 -1.54 6.90 19.26
CA PHE A 134 -2.05 8.25 19.03
C PHE A 134 -1.80 8.73 17.60
N LEU A 135 -1.62 7.78 16.66
CA LEU A 135 -1.42 8.08 15.24
C LEU A 135 -2.64 7.65 14.43
N ARG A 136 -2.90 8.40 13.36
CA ARG A 136 -3.95 8.07 12.42
C ARG A 136 -3.33 7.96 11.04
N TYR A 137 -3.21 6.74 10.55
CA TYR A 137 -2.77 6.47 9.18
C TYR A 137 -4.00 6.50 8.28
N CYS A 138 -4.11 7.54 7.48
CA CYS A 138 -5.24 7.79 6.60
C CYS A 138 -4.83 7.32 5.21
N ILE A 139 -5.37 6.19 4.77
CA ILE A 139 -4.84 5.46 3.61
C ILE A 139 -5.90 5.35 2.53
N ASN A 140 -5.50 5.55 1.27
CA ASN A 140 -6.40 5.43 0.12
C ASN A 140 -6.74 3.96 -0.12
N SER A 141 -8.04 3.64 -0.26
CA SER A 141 -8.45 2.28 -0.61
C SER A 141 -7.84 1.84 -1.94
N LEU A 142 -7.68 2.78 -2.87
CA LEU A 142 -7.11 2.48 -4.19
C LEU A 142 -5.65 2.05 -4.15
N SER A 143 -4.96 2.32 -3.02
CA SER A 143 -3.57 1.88 -2.81
C SER A 143 -3.49 0.48 -2.22
N LEU A 144 -4.63 -0.10 -1.84
CA LEU A 144 -4.68 -1.33 -1.07
C LEU A 144 -5.42 -2.44 -1.80
N ASP A 145 -5.08 -3.66 -1.47
CA ASP A 145 -5.88 -4.83 -1.70
C ASP A 145 -6.08 -5.51 -0.35
N PHE A 146 -6.95 -6.50 -0.27
CA PHE A 146 -7.31 -7.09 1.02
C PHE A 146 -7.31 -8.60 0.92
N ASN A 147 -6.57 -9.24 1.81
CA ASN A 147 -6.55 -10.70 1.97
C ASN A 147 -7.38 -11.04 3.20
N GLU A 148 -8.56 -11.57 2.98
CA GLU A 148 -9.46 -11.93 4.06
C GLU A 148 -8.91 -13.16 4.79
N ARG A 149 -8.93 -13.13 6.13
CA ARG A 149 -8.55 -14.28 6.94
C ARG A 149 -9.70 -15.28 6.93
N LYS A 150 -9.36 -16.53 6.72
CA LYS A 150 -10.36 -17.60 6.74
C LYS A 150 -10.26 -18.40 8.02
#